data_0f95c3a55d4bfd6e86bc915019d19240
#
_entry.id   0f95c3a55d4bfd6e86bc915019d19240
#
_cell.length_a   1.000
_cell.length_b   1.000
_cell.length_c   1.000
_cell.angle_alpha   90.00
_cell.angle_beta   90.00
_cell.angle_gamma   90.00
#
_symmetry.space_group_name_H-M   'P 1'
#
loop_
_entity.id
_entity.type
_entity.pdbx_description
1 polymer ?
#
loop_
_entity_poly.entity_id
_entity_poly.type
_entity_poly.pdbx_seq_one_letter_code
_entity_poly.pdbx_strand_id
1 'polypeptide(L)'
;MEKSNMQKLMNKILSGDRRAFAQGISVIEDRRKGWQELLNEAYKNMNDHALIIGITGPGGAGKSTLTDKIITEYRKLGKKVGVIAVDPSSPFSGGAVLGDRVRMGAHNTDANVFIRSLGSRGCIGGISEGTKRVLYLFKTFDFDVILVESLGVGQDETEITNFVDVTLVALVPGFGDSIQMAKAGIQEIGDIFIVNKSDHPDAELFTNQLKFSFGDMPIEERPPIINTVASEGKGLDELMEAIAGVVPKEYARREEKTKRRIHIEIESEILEKIMDTARDVIGQKAKLVFDSENKITPYDVAAEIIAGISFQEK
;
A
#
# COMPACT_ATOMS: atom_id res chain seq x y z
N MET A 1 -10.30 -36.01 8.63
CA MET A 1 -10.82 -34.88 7.83
C MET A 1 -9.73 -34.48 6.83
N GLU A 2 -10.04 -34.51 5.57
CA GLU A 2 -9.12 -34.10 4.52
C GLU A 2 -8.94 -32.58 4.59
N LYS A 3 -7.69 -32.08 4.69
CA LYS A 3 -7.42 -30.65 4.70
C LYS A 3 -7.86 -30.04 3.38
N SER A 4 -8.51 -28.88 3.43
CA SER A 4 -8.90 -28.15 2.23
C SER A 4 -7.68 -27.83 1.35
N ASN A 5 -7.89 -27.57 0.06
CA ASN A 5 -6.81 -27.20 -0.84
C ASN A 5 -6.10 -25.90 -0.41
N MET A 6 -6.85 -24.96 0.19
CA MET A 6 -6.28 -23.70 0.68
C MET A 6 -5.42 -23.91 1.92
N GLN A 7 -5.79 -24.83 2.82
CA GLN A 7 -4.99 -25.17 3.97
C GLN A 7 -3.68 -25.91 3.58
N LYS A 8 -3.73 -26.74 2.53
CA LYS A 8 -2.52 -27.36 1.95
C LYS A 8 -1.59 -26.29 1.34
N LEU A 9 -2.17 -25.30 0.65
CA LEU A 9 -1.42 -24.17 0.09
C LEU A 9 -0.77 -23.36 1.21
N MET A 10 -1.52 -23.02 2.26
CA MET A 10 -1.01 -22.25 3.41
C MET A 10 0.14 -22.97 4.10
N ASN A 11 0.04 -24.29 4.32
CA ASN A 11 1.12 -25.06 4.92
C ASN A 11 2.43 -25.01 4.10
N LYS A 12 2.34 -25.01 2.76
CA LYS A 12 3.51 -24.82 1.88
C LYS A 12 4.07 -23.40 2.00
N ILE A 13 3.22 -22.39 2.10
CA ILE A 13 3.64 -21.00 2.31
C ILE A 13 4.41 -20.89 3.62
N LEU A 14 3.87 -21.42 4.70
CA LEU A 14 4.49 -21.40 6.03
C LEU A 14 5.81 -22.19 6.07
N SER A 15 6.00 -23.19 5.18
CA SER A 15 7.27 -23.89 5.03
C SER A 15 8.29 -23.16 4.14
N GLY A 16 7.99 -21.94 3.67
CA GLY A 16 8.89 -21.11 2.86
C GLY A 16 8.88 -21.42 1.37
N ASP A 17 7.86 -22.15 0.85
CA ASP A 17 7.74 -22.42 -0.60
C ASP A 17 7.35 -21.15 -1.35
N ARG A 18 8.31 -20.55 -2.07
CA ARG A 18 8.13 -19.31 -2.85
C ARG A 18 7.11 -19.47 -3.99
N ARG A 19 6.96 -20.66 -4.58
CA ARG A 19 5.97 -20.88 -5.64
C ARG A 19 4.56 -20.90 -5.05
N ALA A 20 4.39 -21.58 -3.91
CA ALA A 20 3.14 -21.57 -3.17
C ALA A 20 2.79 -20.17 -2.69
N PHE A 21 3.77 -19.39 -2.24
CA PHE A 21 3.59 -17.99 -1.86
C PHE A 21 3.11 -17.14 -3.04
N ALA A 22 3.78 -17.20 -4.20
CA ALA A 22 3.36 -16.51 -5.40
C ALA A 22 1.95 -16.92 -5.87
N GLN A 23 1.60 -18.21 -5.75
CA GLN A 23 0.27 -18.73 -6.04
C GLN A 23 -0.77 -18.15 -5.06
N GLY A 24 -0.46 -18.13 -3.78
CA GLY A 24 -1.34 -17.57 -2.73
C GLY A 24 -1.65 -16.09 -2.97
N ILE A 25 -0.63 -15.30 -3.36
CA ILE A 25 -0.82 -13.90 -3.74
C ILE A 25 -1.83 -13.78 -4.88
N SER A 26 -1.67 -14.58 -5.95
CA SER A 26 -2.60 -14.53 -7.10
C SER A 26 -4.01 -14.99 -6.73
N VAL A 27 -4.17 -15.94 -5.81
CA VAL A 27 -5.49 -16.38 -5.30
C VAL A 27 -6.19 -15.23 -4.58
N ILE A 28 -5.47 -14.50 -3.72
CA ILE A 28 -6.03 -13.38 -2.95
C ILE A 28 -6.27 -12.16 -3.85
N GLU A 29 -5.28 -11.77 -4.66
CA GLU A 29 -5.33 -10.61 -5.54
C GLU A 29 -6.50 -10.69 -6.55
N ASP A 30 -6.68 -11.86 -7.18
CA ASP A 30 -7.71 -12.09 -8.21
C ASP A 30 -9.03 -12.62 -7.64
N ARG A 31 -9.16 -12.74 -6.33
CA ARG A 31 -10.33 -13.30 -5.64
C ARG A 31 -10.75 -14.66 -6.21
N ARG A 32 -9.75 -15.52 -6.51
CA ARG A 32 -10.02 -16.87 -7.03
C ARG A 32 -10.72 -17.71 -5.95
N LYS A 33 -11.39 -18.78 -6.38
CA LYS A 33 -12.11 -19.69 -5.48
C LYS A 33 -11.24 -20.07 -4.26
N GLY A 34 -11.76 -19.82 -3.05
CA GLY A 34 -11.10 -20.10 -1.78
C GLY A 34 -10.22 -18.95 -1.25
N TRP A 35 -10.20 -17.77 -1.89
CA TRP A 35 -9.37 -16.64 -1.45
C TRP A 35 -9.67 -16.20 -0.01
N GLN A 36 -10.95 -16.18 0.41
CA GLN A 36 -11.34 -15.83 1.79
C GLN A 36 -10.82 -16.85 2.80
N GLU A 37 -10.89 -18.15 2.47
CA GLU A 37 -10.35 -19.20 3.32
C GLU A 37 -8.82 -19.02 3.49
N LEU A 38 -8.11 -18.77 2.38
CA LEU A 38 -6.67 -18.53 2.41
C LEU A 38 -6.30 -17.27 3.20
N LEU A 39 -7.06 -16.18 3.03
CA LEU A 39 -6.86 -14.93 3.76
C LEU A 39 -7.10 -15.11 5.27
N ASN A 40 -8.15 -15.82 5.67
CA ASN A 40 -8.41 -16.14 7.06
C ASN A 40 -7.28 -16.98 7.68
N GLU A 41 -6.74 -17.95 6.94
CA GLU A 41 -5.60 -18.72 7.40
C GLU A 41 -4.33 -17.86 7.46
N ALA A 42 -4.12 -16.93 6.52
CA ALA A 42 -3.01 -15.97 6.58
C ALA A 42 -3.13 -15.08 7.84
N TYR A 43 -4.30 -14.54 8.11
CA TYR A 43 -4.54 -13.71 9.29
C TYR A 43 -4.22 -14.44 10.61
N LYS A 44 -4.60 -15.73 10.73
CA LYS A 44 -4.31 -16.54 11.93
C LYS A 44 -2.84 -16.88 12.10
N ASN A 45 -2.07 -16.91 11.02
CA ASN A 45 -0.67 -17.33 11.00
C ASN A 45 0.31 -16.18 10.76
N MET A 46 -0.19 -14.94 10.62
CA MET A 46 0.70 -13.79 10.47
C MET A 46 1.52 -13.57 11.75
N ASN A 47 2.70 -13.00 11.56
CA ASN A 47 3.54 -12.55 12.65
C ASN A 47 3.83 -11.05 12.48
N ASP A 48 4.19 -10.38 13.56
CA ASP A 48 4.44 -8.95 13.60
C ASP A 48 5.93 -8.61 13.76
N HIS A 49 6.84 -9.54 13.42
CA HIS A 49 8.27 -9.28 13.53
C HIS A 49 8.82 -8.44 12.37
N ALA A 50 8.23 -8.54 11.18
CA ALA A 50 8.66 -7.76 10.03
C ALA A 50 8.40 -6.26 10.25
N LEU A 51 9.39 -5.44 9.86
CA LEU A 51 9.23 -4.00 9.73
C LEU A 51 8.53 -3.69 8.40
N ILE A 52 7.39 -3.02 8.44
CA ILE A 52 6.65 -2.65 7.24
C ILE A 52 6.89 -1.18 6.94
N ILE A 53 7.49 -0.89 5.78
CA ILE A 53 7.81 0.47 5.35
C ILE A 53 6.97 0.80 4.11
N GLY A 54 6.17 1.85 4.21
CA GLY A 54 5.44 2.43 3.10
C GLY A 54 6.28 3.49 2.39
N ILE A 55 6.27 3.48 1.07
CA ILE A 55 6.93 4.48 0.24
C ILE A 55 5.87 5.13 -0.64
N THR A 56 5.61 6.41 -0.40
CA THR A 56 4.60 7.18 -1.12
C THR A 56 5.18 8.49 -1.66
N GLY A 57 4.41 9.23 -2.45
CA GLY A 57 4.82 10.47 -3.09
C GLY A 57 4.40 10.53 -4.55
N PRO A 58 4.49 11.69 -5.22
CA PRO A 58 3.98 11.91 -6.57
C PRO A 58 4.65 11.01 -7.61
N GLY A 59 3.99 10.88 -8.76
CA GLY A 59 4.57 10.24 -9.93
C GLY A 59 5.91 10.89 -10.31
N GLY A 60 6.91 10.09 -10.66
CA GLY A 60 8.24 10.62 -11.01
C GLY A 60 9.12 11.05 -9.84
N ALA A 61 8.67 10.91 -8.57
CA ALA A 61 9.49 11.20 -7.39
C ALA A 61 10.68 10.24 -7.21
N GLY A 62 10.71 9.15 -7.95
CA GLY A 62 11.79 8.17 -7.87
C GLY A 62 11.59 7.11 -6.79
N LYS A 63 10.33 6.86 -6.41
CA LYS A 63 9.97 5.82 -5.41
C LYS A 63 10.59 4.46 -5.72
N SER A 64 10.41 3.95 -6.92
CA SER A 64 10.95 2.64 -7.31
C SER A 64 12.48 2.59 -7.27
N THR A 65 13.16 3.72 -7.57
CA THR A 65 14.62 3.81 -7.43
C THR A 65 15.03 3.81 -5.96
N LEU A 66 14.30 4.55 -5.11
CA LEU A 66 14.51 4.51 -3.66
C LEU A 66 14.26 3.12 -3.10
N THR A 67 13.16 2.47 -3.50
CA THR A 67 12.84 1.09 -3.12
C THR A 67 13.99 0.14 -3.46
N ASP A 68 14.52 0.19 -4.69
CA ASP A 68 15.67 -0.61 -5.14
C ASP A 68 16.92 -0.40 -4.25
N LYS A 69 17.21 0.86 -3.90
CA LYS A 69 18.34 1.16 -3.02
C LYS A 69 18.10 0.71 -1.58
N ILE A 70 16.91 0.91 -1.03
CA ILE A 70 16.55 0.46 0.32
C ILE A 70 16.65 -1.07 0.40
N ILE A 71 16.20 -1.82 -0.63
CA ILE A 71 16.40 -3.27 -0.72
C ILE A 71 17.89 -3.59 -0.60
N THR A 72 18.74 -2.90 -1.39
CA THR A 72 20.19 -3.12 -1.38
C THR A 72 20.78 -2.92 0.01
N GLU A 73 20.41 -1.86 0.73
CA GLU A 73 20.93 -1.59 2.07
C GLU A 73 20.48 -2.68 3.08
N TYR A 74 19.21 -3.07 3.09
CA TYR A 74 18.77 -4.17 3.96
C TYR A 74 19.42 -5.50 3.58
N ARG A 75 19.69 -5.75 2.31
CA ARG A 75 20.42 -6.94 1.88
C ARG A 75 21.88 -6.97 2.35
N LYS A 76 22.56 -5.82 2.39
CA LYS A 76 23.91 -5.71 2.99
C LYS A 76 23.89 -6.08 4.49
N LEU A 77 22.79 -5.82 5.19
CA LEU A 77 22.56 -6.20 6.59
C LEU A 77 22.11 -7.66 6.74
N GLY A 78 22.08 -8.45 5.65
CA GLY A 78 21.65 -9.85 5.67
C GLY A 78 20.14 -10.06 5.80
N LYS A 79 19.32 -9.01 5.74
CA LYS A 79 17.87 -9.07 5.94
C LYS A 79 17.12 -9.64 4.74
N LYS A 80 16.06 -10.41 4.99
CA LYS A 80 15.12 -10.88 3.97
C LYS A 80 14.09 -9.81 3.68
N VAL A 81 13.88 -9.48 2.40
CA VAL A 81 13.04 -8.35 1.98
C VAL A 81 11.90 -8.81 1.08
N GLY A 82 10.66 -8.50 1.50
CA GLY A 82 9.47 -8.59 0.68
C GLY A 82 9.12 -7.23 0.09
N VAL A 83 8.69 -7.18 -1.16
CA VAL A 83 8.28 -5.92 -1.82
C VAL A 83 6.91 -6.09 -2.47
N ILE A 84 6.01 -5.20 -2.15
CA ILE A 84 4.72 -5.02 -2.81
C ILE A 84 4.78 -3.68 -3.53
N ALA A 85 4.80 -3.69 -4.87
CA ALA A 85 4.75 -2.49 -5.68
C ALA A 85 3.35 -2.35 -6.30
N VAL A 86 2.69 -1.22 -6.08
CA VAL A 86 1.38 -0.94 -6.68
C VAL A 86 1.59 -0.22 -8.00
N ASP A 87 1.25 -0.88 -9.10
CA ASP A 87 1.36 -0.36 -10.46
C ASP A 87 -0.01 0.06 -11.01
N PRO A 88 -0.06 1.00 -11.98
CA PRO A 88 -1.28 1.24 -12.73
C PRO A 88 -1.82 -0.07 -13.33
N SER A 89 -3.13 -0.26 -13.25
CA SER A 89 -3.75 -1.42 -13.88
C SER A 89 -3.84 -1.25 -15.40
N SER A 90 -3.52 -2.32 -16.13
CA SER A 90 -3.82 -2.39 -17.55
C SER A 90 -5.33 -2.34 -17.77
N PRO A 91 -5.83 -1.43 -18.63
CA PRO A 91 -7.26 -1.36 -18.94
C PRO A 91 -7.77 -2.63 -19.66
N PHE A 92 -6.87 -3.46 -20.20
CA PHE A 92 -7.22 -4.67 -20.93
C PHE A 92 -7.21 -5.93 -20.06
N SER A 93 -6.26 -6.06 -19.14
CA SER A 93 -6.09 -7.28 -18.33
C SER A 93 -6.46 -7.09 -16.87
N GLY A 94 -6.61 -5.85 -16.40
CA GLY A 94 -6.81 -5.52 -14.99
C GLY A 94 -5.59 -5.80 -14.09
N GLY A 95 -4.54 -6.41 -14.65
CA GLY A 95 -3.29 -6.68 -13.93
C GLY A 95 -2.32 -5.50 -13.97
N ALA A 96 -1.26 -5.56 -13.16
CA ALA A 96 -0.21 -4.54 -13.12
C ALA A 96 0.47 -4.37 -14.49
N VAL A 97 0.70 -3.13 -14.90
CA VAL A 97 1.55 -2.82 -16.04
C VAL A 97 2.99 -2.97 -15.55
N LEU A 98 3.71 -3.99 -16.02
CA LEU A 98 5.01 -4.51 -15.54
C LEU A 98 6.20 -3.52 -15.46
N GLY A 99 5.97 -2.23 -15.21
CA GLY A 99 7.02 -1.20 -15.18
C GLY A 99 8.04 -1.39 -14.07
N ASP A 100 7.60 -1.69 -12.85
CA ASP A 100 8.50 -1.70 -11.68
C ASP A 100 9.33 -2.97 -11.57
N ARG A 101 8.84 -4.11 -12.05
CA ARG A 101 9.63 -5.35 -12.11
C ARG A 101 10.90 -5.23 -12.94
N VAL A 102 10.87 -4.38 -13.98
CA VAL A 102 12.05 -4.13 -14.83
C VAL A 102 13.05 -3.23 -14.09
N ARG A 103 12.58 -2.30 -13.27
CA ARG A 103 13.43 -1.35 -12.53
C ARG A 103 14.18 -2.00 -11.39
N MET A 104 13.60 -3.00 -10.73
CA MET A 104 14.21 -3.74 -9.62
C MET A 104 14.87 -5.05 -10.07
N GLY A 105 15.21 -5.16 -11.36
CA GLY A 105 15.74 -6.38 -11.98
C GLY A 105 17.03 -6.92 -11.35
N ALA A 106 17.82 -6.06 -10.71
CA ALA A 106 19.03 -6.45 -10.00
C ALA A 106 18.79 -7.45 -8.85
N HIS A 107 17.58 -7.45 -8.27
CA HIS A 107 17.23 -8.31 -7.13
C HIS A 107 16.50 -9.60 -7.51
N ASN A 108 16.18 -9.81 -8.81
CA ASN A 108 15.41 -10.98 -9.27
C ASN A 108 16.09 -12.33 -8.99
N THR A 109 17.42 -12.35 -8.86
CA THR A 109 18.21 -13.56 -8.59
C THR A 109 18.51 -13.76 -7.11
N ASP A 110 18.23 -12.78 -6.25
CA ASP A 110 18.45 -12.91 -4.82
C ASP A 110 17.33 -13.76 -4.18
N ALA A 111 17.70 -14.91 -3.63
CA ALA A 111 16.77 -15.80 -2.96
C ALA A 111 16.11 -15.20 -1.70
N ASN A 112 16.69 -14.15 -1.13
CA ASN A 112 16.20 -13.46 0.06
C ASN A 112 15.41 -12.17 -0.28
N VAL A 113 15.13 -11.93 -1.56
CA VAL A 113 14.26 -10.85 -2.02
C VAL A 113 13.07 -11.44 -2.76
N PHE A 114 11.88 -10.95 -2.46
CA PHE A 114 10.66 -11.32 -3.18
C PHE A 114 9.90 -10.05 -3.58
N ILE A 115 9.71 -9.84 -4.88
CA ILE A 115 9.05 -8.66 -5.43
C ILE A 115 7.76 -9.08 -6.12
N ARG A 116 6.67 -8.40 -5.79
CA ARG A 116 5.36 -8.57 -6.42
C ARG A 116 4.77 -7.24 -6.81
N SER A 117 4.51 -7.05 -8.09
CA SER A 117 3.69 -5.94 -8.59
C SER A 117 2.21 -6.33 -8.55
N LEU A 118 1.38 -5.45 -8.00
CA LEU A 118 -0.07 -5.58 -7.92
C LEU A 118 -0.72 -4.43 -8.69
N GLY A 119 -1.83 -4.72 -9.35
CA GLY A 119 -2.59 -3.69 -10.07
C GLY A 119 -3.39 -2.80 -9.10
N SER A 120 -3.47 -1.50 -9.40
CA SER A 120 -4.27 -0.55 -8.62
C SER A 120 -5.78 -0.81 -8.72
N ARG A 121 -6.23 -1.51 -9.78
CA ARG A 121 -7.64 -1.91 -10.03
C ARG A 121 -8.66 -0.79 -9.84
N GLY A 122 -8.31 0.41 -10.32
CA GLY A 122 -9.18 1.60 -10.26
C GLY A 122 -9.09 2.37 -8.95
N CYS A 123 -8.23 1.99 -8.02
CA CYS A 123 -7.89 2.82 -6.87
C CYS A 123 -7.17 4.08 -7.34
N ILE A 124 -7.69 5.24 -6.97
CA ILE A 124 -7.17 6.56 -7.37
C ILE A 124 -6.26 7.07 -6.26
N GLY A 125 -5.15 6.38 -6.00
CA GLY A 125 -4.20 6.72 -4.94
C GLY A 125 -4.05 5.61 -3.89
N GLY A 126 -3.12 5.78 -2.95
CA GLY A 126 -2.90 4.86 -1.84
C GLY A 126 -2.58 3.42 -2.23
N ILE A 127 -3.20 2.48 -1.54
CA ILE A 127 -3.07 1.04 -1.75
C ILE A 127 -4.43 0.39 -1.99
N SER A 128 -4.54 -0.49 -2.98
CA SER A 128 -5.79 -1.18 -3.31
C SER A 128 -6.20 -2.18 -2.22
N GLU A 129 -7.50 -2.51 -2.15
CA GLU A 129 -8.00 -3.57 -1.26
C GLU A 129 -7.27 -4.92 -1.48
N GLY A 130 -6.92 -5.22 -2.74
CA GLY A 130 -6.09 -6.39 -3.06
C GLY A 130 -4.71 -6.32 -2.41
N THR A 131 -4.10 -5.14 -2.39
CA THR A 131 -2.80 -4.90 -1.75
C THR A 131 -2.87 -5.09 -0.24
N LYS A 132 -3.90 -4.54 0.42
CA LYS A 132 -4.14 -4.69 1.87
C LYS A 132 -4.24 -6.17 2.25
N ARG A 133 -5.03 -6.94 1.51
CA ARG A 133 -5.21 -8.38 1.73
C ARG A 133 -3.94 -9.18 1.48
N VAL A 134 -3.18 -8.86 0.43
CA VAL A 134 -1.90 -9.51 0.12
C VAL A 134 -0.85 -9.22 1.19
N LEU A 135 -0.87 -8.04 1.82
CA LEU A 135 0.04 -7.71 2.91
C LEU A 135 -0.08 -8.70 4.09
N TYR A 136 -1.28 -9.20 4.41
CA TYR A 136 -1.44 -10.24 5.42
C TYR A 136 -0.70 -11.52 5.06
N LEU A 137 -0.72 -11.92 3.77
CA LEU A 137 0.02 -13.08 3.32
C LEU A 137 1.54 -12.84 3.40
N PHE A 138 2.01 -11.63 3.09
CA PHE A 138 3.42 -11.26 3.28
C PHE A 138 3.87 -11.39 4.74
N LYS A 139 3.00 -11.03 5.69
CA LYS A 139 3.27 -11.17 7.13
C LYS A 139 3.35 -12.63 7.61
N THR A 140 2.93 -13.61 6.80
CA THR A 140 3.11 -15.03 7.12
C THR A 140 4.42 -15.61 6.62
N PHE A 141 5.09 -14.90 5.70
CA PHE A 141 6.36 -15.32 5.14
C PHE A 141 7.52 -14.74 5.98
N ASP A 142 8.66 -15.42 5.99
CA ASP A 142 9.79 -15.09 6.86
C ASP A 142 10.61 -13.90 6.29
N PHE A 143 9.97 -12.72 6.19
CA PHE A 143 10.63 -11.46 5.85
C PHE A 143 11.00 -10.70 7.12
N ASP A 144 12.19 -10.07 7.12
CA ASP A 144 12.59 -9.10 8.15
C ASP A 144 11.99 -7.72 7.86
N VAL A 145 11.87 -7.36 6.56
CA VAL A 145 11.37 -6.09 6.10
C VAL A 145 10.39 -6.30 4.94
N ILE A 146 9.29 -5.58 4.97
CA ILE A 146 8.31 -5.55 3.88
C ILE A 146 8.21 -4.10 3.39
N LEU A 147 8.53 -3.86 2.13
CA LEU A 147 8.38 -2.55 1.48
C LEU A 147 7.06 -2.53 0.71
N VAL A 148 6.27 -1.48 0.91
CA VAL A 148 5.00 -1.25 0.20
C VAL A 148 5.12 0.05 -0.55
N GLU A 149 5.23 -0.01 -1.88
CA GLU A 149 5.31 1.17 -2.75
C GLU A 149 3.93 1.52 -3.28
N SER A 150 3.46 2.76 -3.01
CA SER A 150 2.18 3.26 -3.52
C SER A 150 2.26 3.69 -4.98
N LEU A 151 1.10 3.81 -5.63
CA LEU A 151 1.00 4.28 -7.02
C LEU A 151 1.52 5.71 -7.21
N GLY A 152 1.31 6.58 -6.23
CA GLY A 152 1.79 7.97 -6.29
C GLY A 152 0.93 8.89 -7.15
N VAL A 153 -0.36 8.62 -7.27
CA VAL A 153 -1.31 9.45 -8.01
C VAL A 153 -2.56 9.69 -7.15
N GLY A 154 -2.73 10.89 -6.61
CA GLY A 154 -3.98 11.29 -5.96
C GLY A 154 -3.85 11.74 -4.50
N GLN A 155 -5.00 12.05 -3.90
CA GLN A 155 -5.11 12.59 -2.54
C GLN A 155 -5.23 11.49 -1.47
N ASP A 156 -5.43 10.23 -1.86
CA ASP A 156 -5.65 9.10 -0.94
C ASP A 156 -4.34 8.43 -0.45
N GLU A 157 -3.21 9.14 -0.60
CA GLU A 157 -1.90 8.68 -0.13
C GLU A 157 -1.84 8.50 1.41
N THR A 158 -2.82 9.08 2.13
CA THR A 158 -2.94 8.93 3.58
C THR A 158 -3.27 7.51 4.02
N GLU A 159 -3.92 6.73 3.16
CA GLU A 159 -4.42 5.40 3.51
C GLU A 159 -3.29 4.41 3.83
N ILE A 160 -2.14 4.53 3.15
CA ILE A 160 -0.99 3.66 3.36
C ILE A 160 -0.50 3.68 4.81
N THR A 161 -0.60 4.83 5.50
CA THR A 161 -0.11 5.01 6.87
C THR A 161 -0.77 4.07 7.88
N ASN A 162 -2.00 3.62 7.60
CA ASN A 162 -2.73 2.71 8.47
C ASN A 162 -2.24 1.26 8.34
N PHE A 163 -1.49 0.93 7.28
CA PHE A 163 -1.08 -0.44 6.94
C PHE A 163 0.41 -0.68 7.11
N VAL A 164 1.19 0.37 7.36
CA VAL A 164 2.65 0.30 7.50
C VAL A 164 3.12 0.81 8.88
N ASP A 165 4.30 0.39 9.30
CA ASP A 165 4.90 0.88 10.53
C ASP A 165 5.52 2.26 10.31
N VAL A 166 6.29 2.44 9.23
CA VAL A 166 6.97 3.69 8.88
C VAL A 166 6.57 4.13 7.48
N THR A 167 6.21 5.40 7.33
CA THR A 167 5.86 6.02 6.04
C THR A 167 6.95 6.94 5.56
N LEU A 168 7.54 6.61 4.41
CA LEU A 168 8.51 7.44 3.68
C LEU A 168 7.78 8.23 2.60
N VAL A 169 7.88 9.55 2.63
CA VAL A 169 7.29 10.44 1.63
C VAL A 169 8.37 10.97 0.71
N ALA A 170 8.41 10.47 -0.53
CA ALA A 170 9.37 10.91 -1.55
C ALA A 170 8.83 12.11 -2.32
N LEU A 171 9.55 13.21 -2.30
CA LEU A 171 9.26 14.45 -3.00
C LEU A 171 10.42 14.84 -3.92
N VAL A 172 10.16 15.69 -4.91
CA VAL A 172 11.18 16.20 -5.84
C VAL A 172 11.06 17.70 -6.03
N PRO A 173 12.18 18.42 -6.10
CA PRO A 173 12.19 19.84 -6.44
C PRO A 173 11.62 20.10 -7.84
N GLY A 174 11.02 21.28 -8.07
CA GLY A 174 10.57 21.72 -9.39
C GLY A 174 9.26 21.13 -9.91
N PHE A 175 8.65 20.20 -9.19
CA PHE A 175 7.33 19.65 -9.55
C PHE A 175 6.24 20.36 -8.75
N GLY A 176 5.29 21.00 -9.45
CA GLY A 176 4.15 21.70 -8.82
C GLY A 176 3.34 20.81 -7.89
N ASP A 177 3.18 19.52 -8.23
CA ASP A 177 2.49 18.54 -7.41
C ASP A 177 3.17 18.30 -6.06
N SER A 178 4.52 18.32 -6.00
CA SER A 178 5.26 18.18 -4.74
C SER A 178 4.99 19.34 -3.78
N ILE A 179 4.86 20.57 -4.30
CA ILE A 179 4.53 21.77 -3.49
C ILE A 179 3.06 21.71 -3.06
N GLN A 180 2.16 21.26 -3.93
CA GLN A 180 0.74 21.10 -3.60
C GLN A 180 0.54 20.01 -2.54
N MET A 181 1.23 18.88 -2.64
CA MET A 181 1.21 17.82 -1.64
C MET A 181 1.76 18.29 -0.30
N ALA A 182 2.86 19.06 -0.29
CA ALA A 182 3.38 19.66 0.93
C ALA A 182 2.38 20.62 1.61
N LYS A 183 1.48 21.25 0.84
CA LYS A 183 0.41 22.12 1.36
C LYS A 183 -0.89 21.38 1.70
N ALA A 184 -1.11 20.19 1.16
CA ALA A 184 -2.37 19.44 1.26
C ALA A 184 -2.42 18.45 2.43
N GLY A 185 -1.64 18.67 3.50
CA GLY A 185 -1.69 17.81 4.70
C GLY A 185 -0.82 16.55 4.61
N ILE A 186 0.03 16.42 3.59
CA ILE A 186 1.00 15.29 3.52
C ILE A 186 1.94 15.26 4.72
N GLN A 187 2.06 16.38 5.43
CA GLN A 187 2.81 16.53 6.67
C GLN A 187 2.31 15.61 7.79
N GLU A 188 1.02 15.26 7.74
CA GLU A 188 0.38 14.42 8.77
C GLU A 188 0.62 12.93 8.54
N ILE A 189 1.14 12.56 7.36
CA ILE A 189 1.27 11.15 6.97
C ILE A 189 2.71 10.64 6.94
N GLY A 190 3.69 11.53 6.85
CA GLY A 190 5.10 11.16 6.69
C GLY A 190 5.83 11.03 8.02
N ASP A 191 6.40 9.87 8.29
CA ASP A 191 7.34 9.70 9.40
C ASP A 191 8.75 10.17 9.00
N ILE A 192 9.07 10.12 7.69
CA ILE A 192 10.31 10.64 7.10
C ILE A 192 9.99 11.25 5.74
N PHE A 193 10.51 12.44 5.47
CA PHE A 193 10.43 13.09 4.16
C PHE A 193 11.74 12.95 3.41
N ILE A 194 11.65 12.58 2.14
CA ILE A 194 12.81 12.40 1.26
C ILE A 194 12.71 13.41 0.13
N VAL A 195 13.63 14.35 0.09
CA VAL A 195 13.82 15.25 -1.07
C VAL A 195 14.77 14.55 -2.03
N ASN A 196 14.19 13.79 -2.96
CA ASN A 196 14.97 13.05 -3.95
C ASN A 196 15.34 13.96 -5.15
N LYS A 197 16.34 13.54 -5.94
CA LYS A 197 16.96 14.36 -6.99
C LYS A 197 17.49 15.68 -6.41
N SER A 198 18.14 15.60 -5.26
CA SER A 198 18.68 16.77 -4.56
C SER A 198 19.90 17.41 -5.25
N ASP A 199 20.32 16.86 -6.39
CA ASP A 199 21.21 17.47 -7.36
C ASP A 199 20.54 18.59 -8.19
N HIS A 200 19.21 18.71 -8.11
CA HIS A 200 18.47 19.78 -8.78
C HIS A 200 18.78 21.16 -8.13
N PRO A 201 18.98 22.25 -8.92
CA PRO A 201 19.32 23.58 -8.40
C PRO A 201 18.35 24.10 -7.31
N ASP A 202 17.07 23.76 -7.40
CA ASP A 202 16.05 24.22 -6.46
C ASP A 202 15.92 23.32 -5.22
N ALA A 203 16.76 22.31 -5.04
CA ALA A 203 16.61 21.32 -3.96
C ALA A 203 16.71 21.96 -2.56
N GLU A 204 17.66 22.87 -2.38
CA GLU A 204 17.84 23.57 -1.09
C GLU A 204 16.63 24.46 -0.77
N LEU A 205 16.17 25.22 -1.77
CA LEU A 205 14.98 26.07 -1.62
C LEU A 205 13.77 25.23 -1.25
N PHE A 206 13.55 24.13 -1.97
CA PHE A 206 12.44 23.21 -1.72
C PHE A 206 12.51 22.58 -0.32
N THR A 207 13.69 22.12 0.10
CA THR A 207 13.92 21.58 1.44
C THR A 207 13.58 22.60 2.55
N ASN A 208 13.97 23.87 2.35
CA ASN A 208 13.66 24.93 3.29
C ASN A 208 12.15 25.26 3.31
N GLN A 209 11.47 25.27 2.16
CA GLN A 209 10.02 25.42 2.09
C GLN A 209 9.31 24.27 2.81
N LEU A 210 9.76 23.03 2.65
CA LEU A 210 9.21 21.86 3.34
C LEU A 210 9.42 21.97 4.87
N LYS A 211 10.60 22.38 5.33
CA LYS A 211 10.85 22.66 6.75
C LYS A 211 9.91 23.73 7.30
N PHE A 212 9.71 24.79 6.51
CA PHE A 212 8.83 25.88 6.91
C PHE A 212 7.36 25.48 6.97
N SER A 213 6.96 24.51 6.15
CA SER A 213 5.57 24.03 6.13
C SER A 213 5.14 23.29 7.41
N PHE A 214 6.09 22.80 8.23
CA PHE A 214 5.79 22.25 9.56
C PHE A 214 5.40 23.30 10.61
N GLY A 215 5.48 24.60 10.26
CA GLY A 215 4.96 25.71 11.06
C GLY A 215 5.46 25.71 12.51
N ASP A 216 4.49 25.76 13.45
CA ASP A 216 4.76 25.82 14.89
C ASP A 216 5.00 24.46 15.55
N MET A 217 5.09 23.36 14.77
CA MET A 217 5.43 22.04 15.32
C MET A 217 6.77 22.11 16.03
N PRO A 218 6.90 21.63 17.29
CA PRO A 218 8.16 21.55 18.01
C PRO A 218 9.23 20.85 17.18
N ILE A 219 10.48 21.35 17.24
CA ILE A 219 11.58 20.83 16.38
C ILE A 219 11.81 19.33 16.63
N GLU A 220 11.70 18.89 17.88
CA GLU A 220 11.86 17.50 18.31
C GLU A 220 10.74 16.56 17.82
N GLU A 221 9.61 17.12 17.40
CA GLU A 221 8.47 16.36 16.87
C GLU A 221 8.44 16.35 15.35
N ARG A 222 9.24 17.24 14.70
CA ARG A 222 9.27 17.31 13.24
C ARG A 222 9.87 16.05 12.63
N PRO A 223 9.23 15.49 11.60
CA PRO A 223 9.80 14.36 10.88
C PRO A 223 11.13 14.74 10.23
N PRO A 224 12.10 13.81 10.18
CA PRO A 224 13.35 14.00 9.45
C PRO A 224 13.11 14.32 7.98
N ILE A 225 13.93 15.23 7.43
CA ILE A 225 13.96 15.51 5.99
C ILE A 225 15.35 15.12 5.47
N ILE A 226 15.39 14.13 4.58
CA ILE A 226 16.61 13.56 4.02
C ILE A 226 16.73 13.93 2.55
N ASN A 227 17.84 14.53 2.17
CA ASN A 227 18.15 14.84 0.78
C ASN A 227 18.85 13.64 0.13
N THR A 228 18.32 13.17 -1.01
CA THR A 228 18.88 12.00 -1.71
C THR A 228 19.08 12.26 -3.20
N VAL A 229 20.09 11.61 -3.78
CA VAL A 229 20.19 11.35 -5.21
C VAL A 229 20.17 9.83 -5.37
N ALA A 230 18.97 9.26 -5.38
CA ALA A 230 18.78 7.81 -5.31
C ALA A 230 19.49 7.05 -6.43
N SER A 231 19.58 7.62 -7.65
CA SER A 231 20.31 7.03 -8.77
C SER A 231 21.80 6.83 -8.49
N GLU A 232 22.39 7.71 -7.66
CA GLU A 232 23.81 7.70 -7.30
C GLU A 232 24.09 7.09 -5.92
N GLY A 233 23.05 6.78 -5.17
CA GLY A 233 23.17 6.27 -3.80
C GLY A 233 23.51 7.32 -2.74
N LYS A 234 23.48 8.61 -3.08
CA LYS A 234 23.75 9.69 -2.13
C LYS A 234 22.59 9.88 -1.17
N GLY A 235 22.87 10.11 0.12
CA GLY A 235 21.90 10.34 1.18
C GLY A 235 21.21 9.05 1.67
N LEU A 236 21.67 7.85 1.23
CA LEU A 236 21.06 6.59 1.64
C LEU A 236 21.47 6.18 3.06
N ASP A 237 22.71 6.45 3.46
CA ASP A 237 23.15 6.13 4.81
C ASP A 237 22.35 6.93 5.84
N GLU A 238 22.17 8.23 5.60
CA GLU A 238 21.35 9.13 6.41
C GLU A 238 19.88 8.70 6.42
N LEU A 239 19.35 8.21 5.29
CA LEU A 239 18.00 7.68 5.21
C LEU A 239 17.84 6.41 6.07
N MET A 240 18.78 5.48 6.01
CA MET A 240 18.76 4.25 6.80
C MET A 240 18.88 4.54 8.30
N GLU A 241 19.72 5.51 8.68
CA GLU A 241 19.83 6.00 10.06
C GLU A 241 18.49 6.63 10.54
N ALA A 242 17.87 7.47 9.70
CA ALA A 242 16.59 8.08 10.00
C ALA A 242 15.49 7.01 10.19
N ILE A 243 15.43 5.99 9.31
CA ILE A 243 14.49 4.87 9.47
C ILE A 243 14.72 4.17 10.81
N ALA A 244 15.96 3.83 11.14
CA ALA A 244 16.29 3.17 12.41
C ALA A 244 15.91 4.05 13.63
N GLY A 245 16.01 5.36 13.50
CA GLY A 245 15.69 6.32 14.55
C GLY A 245 14.19 6.45 14.84
N VAL A 246 13.32 6.33 13.81
CA VAL A 246 11.87 6.46 13.99
C VAL A 246 11.18 5.15 14.38
N VAL A 247 11.75 4.00 14.02
CA VAL A 247 11.16 2.66 14.26
C VAL A 247 10.73 2.44 15.72
N PRO A 248 11.53 2.74 16.76
CA PRO A 248 11.10 2.51 18.15
C PRO A 248 9.84 3.29 18.51
N LYS A 249 9.70 4.55 18.04
CA LYS A 249 8.53 5.40 18.28
C LYS A 249 7.30 4.83 17.58
N GLU A 250 7.46 4.39 16.33
CA GLU A 250 6.36 3.85 15.55
C GLU A 250 5.91 2.46 16.04
N TYR A 251 6.83 1.65 16.55
CA TYR A 251 6.46 0.38 17.20
C TYR A 251 5.64 0.60 18.47
N ALA A 252 5.90 1.66 19.25
CA ALA A 252 5.07 2.01 20.40
C ALA A 252 3.63 2.38 19.98
N ARG A 253 3.42 2.87 18.75
CA ARG A 253 2.10 3.22 18.19
C ARG A 253 1.42 2.06 17.45
N ARG A 254 2.09 0.93 17.29
CA ARG A 254 1.63 -0.21 16.49
C ARG A 254 0.26 -0.74 16.92
N GLU A 255 -0.01 -0.78 18.22
CA GLU A 255 -1.29 -1.24 18.74
C GLU A 255 -2.44 -0.30 18.32
N GLU A 256 -2.24 1.01 18.44
CA GLU A 256 -3.23 2.02 18.03
C GLU A 256 -3.48 1.98 16.51
N LYS A 257 -2.40 1.96 15.71
CA LYS A 257 -2.48 1.78 14.25
C LYS A 257 -3.23 0.49 13.89
N THR A 258 -3.00 -0.60 14.61
CA THR A 258 -3.68 -1.88 14.40
C THR A 258 -5.18 -1.78 14.68
N LYS A 259 -5.60 -1.16 15.79
CA LYS A 259 -7.02 -0.95 16.11
C LYS A 259 -7.71 -0.12 15.03
N ARG A 260 -7.07 0.99 14.60
CA ARG A 260 -7.59 1.84 13.52
C ARG A 260 -7.71 1.09 12.20
N ARG A 261 -6.68 0.31 11.84
CA ARG A 261 -6.69 -0.52 10.63
C ARG A 261 -7.83 -1.53 10.63
N ILE A 262 -8.03 -2.28 11.74
CA ILE A 262 -9.11 -3.25 11.86
C ILE A 262 -10.47 -2.59 11.64
N HIS A 263 -10.69 -1.40 12.19
CA HIS A 263 -11.93 -0.65 11.99
C HIS A 263 -12.16 -0.33 10.50
N ILE A 264 -11.16 0.23 9.82
CA ILE A 264 -11.20 0.56 8.40
C ILE A 264 -11.46 -0.70 7.54
N GLU A 265 -10.82 -1.82 7.86
CA GLU A 265 -10.98 -3.07 7.12
C GLU A 265 -12.38 -3.67 7.28
N ILE A 266 -12.94 -3.64 8.50
CA ILE A 266 -14.32 -4.10 8.73
C ILE A 266 -15.29 -3.23 7.94
N GLU A 267 -15.13 -1.92 7.96
CA GLU A 267 -15.98 -0.98 7.24
C GLU A 267 -15.89 -1.21 5.72
N SER A 268 -14.68 -1.29 5.17
CA SER A 268 -14.44 -1.59 3.75
C SER A 268 -15.06 -2.93 3.32
N GLU A 269 -14.89 -3.99 4.12
CA GLU A 269 -15.42 -5.32 3.80
C GLU A 269 -16.95 -5.35 3.85
N ILE A 270 -17.57 -4.59 4.77
CA ILE A 270 -19.03 -4.43 4.84
C ILE A 270 -19.53 -3.72 3.58
N LEU A 271 -18.95 -2.58 3.23
CA LEU A 271 -19.32 -1.79 2.05
C LEU A 271 -19.18 -2.62 0.77
N GLU A 272 -18.08 -3.36 0.64
CA GLU A 272 -17.83 -4.21 -0.51
C GLU A 272 -18.89 -5.33 -0.64
N LYS A 273 -19.24 -6.01 0.46
CA LYS A 273 -20.28 -7.04 0.46
C LYS A 273 -21.66 -6.48 0.13
N ILE A 274 -21.97 -5.30 0.66
CA ILE A 274 -23.23 -4.60 0.32
C ILE A 274 -23.26 -4.30 -1.18
N MET A 275 -22.19 -3.73 -1.73
CA MET A 275 -22.09 -3.40 -3.15
C MET A 275 -22.12 -4.63 -4.05
N ASP A 276 -21.46 -5.72 -3.69
CA ASP A 276 -21.50 -6.98 -4.45
C ASP A 276 -22.91 -7.56 -4.48
N THR A 277 -23.63 -7.53 -3.35
CA THR A 277 -25.02 -7.99 -3.25
C THR A 277 -25.98 -7.10 -4.06
N ALA A 278 -25.73 -5.80 -4.06
CA ALA A 278 -26.56 -4.83 -4.75
C ALA A 278 -26.31 -4.75 -6.27
N ARG A 279 -25.16 -5.20 -6.75
CA ARG A 279 -24.68 -4.96 -8.14
C ARG A 279 -25.66 -5.46 -9.21
N ASP A 280 -26.20 -6.67 -9.05
CA ASP A 280 -27.15 -7.24 -10.00
C ASP A 280 -28.49 -6.47 -9.99
N VAL A 281 -28.93 -6.09 -8.79
CA VAL A 281 -30.16 -5.30 -8.61
C VAL A 281 -29.99 -3.90 -9.18
N ILE A 282 -28.83 -3.25 -8.95
CA ILE A 282 -28.49 -1.95 -9.53
C ILE A 282 -28.54 -2.01 -11.07
N GLY A 283 -27.94 -3.04 -11.68
CA GLY A 283 -27.92 -3.19 -13.13
C GLY A 283 -29.32 -3.35 -13.75
N GLN A 284 -30.22 -4.07 -13.07
CA GLN A 284 -31.61 -4.22 -13.51
C GLN A 284 -32.42 -2.93 -13.34
N LYS A 285 -32.30 -2.28 -12.17
CA LYS A 285 -33.05 -1.07 -11.85
C LYS A 285 -32.55 0.18 -12.60
N ALA A 286 -31.26 0.26 -12.94
CA ALA A 286 -30.74 1.35 -13.75
C ALA A 286 -31.40 1.40 -15.14
N LYS A 287 -31.74 0.23 -15.74
CA LYS A 287 -32.51 0.18 -16.98
C LYS A 287 -33.93 0.73 -16.81
N LEU A 288 -34.58 0.41 -15.70
CA LEU A 288 -35.93 0.92 -15.41
C LEU A 288 -35.93 2.46 -15.28
N VAL A 289 -34.93 3.04 -14.65
CA VAL A 289 -34.76 4.52 -14.57
C VAL A 289 -34.63 5.12 -15.97
N PHE A 290 -33.84 4.51 -16.84
CA PHE A 290 -33.61 4.98 -18.20
C PHE A 290 -34.84 4.86 -19.11
N ASP A 291 -35.57 3.73 -18.97
CA ASP A 291 -36.74 3.41 -19.84
C ASP A 291 -38.06 3.98 -19.32
N SER A 292 -38.10 4.56 -18.12
CA SER A 292 -39.36 5.00 -17.52
C SER A 292 -39.75 6.42 -17.95
N GLU A 293 -40.98 6.53 -18.49
CA GLU A 293 -41.69 7.81 -18.64
C GLU A 293 -42.06 8.44 -17.29
N ASN A 294 -42.07 7.66 -16.22
CA ASN A 294 -42.29 8.07 -14.83
C ASN A 294 -40.95 8.44 -14.20
N LYS A 295 -40.77 9.69 -13.85
CA LYS A 295 -39.60 10.34 -13.25
C LYS A 295 -39.05 9.65 -11.98
N ILE A 296 -38.75 8.35 -12.04
CA ILE A 296 -38.03 7.63 -10.97
C ILE A 296 -36.59 8.14 -10.97
N THR A 297 -36.13 8.63 -9.84
CA THR A 297 -34.76 9.14 -9.74
C THR A 297 -33.77 8.04 -9.32
N PRO A 298 -32.48 8.16 -9.64
CA PRO A 298 -31.45 7.28 -9.11
C PRO A 298 -31.45 7.22 -7.56
N TYR A 299 -31.85 8.30 -6.90
CA TYR A 299 -31.94 8.38 -5.43
C TYR A 299 -33.08 7.53 -4.86
N ASP A 300 -34.25 7.49 -5.53
CA ASP A 300 -35.37 6.64 -5.13
C ASP A 300 -34.99 5.15 -5.23
N VAL A 301 -34.31 4.79 -6.34
CA VAL A 301 -33.81 3.43 -6.56
C VAL A 301 -32.77 3.03 -5.50
N ALA A 302 -31.84 3.93 -5.17
CA ALA A 302 -30.85 3.66 -4.13
C ALA A 302 -31.51 3.45 -2.76
N ALA A 303 -32.49 4.29 -2.40
CA ALA A 303 -33.24 4.16 -1.14
C ALA A 303 -34.01 2.82 -1.07
N GLU A 304 -34.62 2.38 -2.17
CA GLU A 304 -35.34 1.10 -2.24
C GLU A 304 -34.37 -0.11 -2.09
N ILE A 305 -33.19 -0.05 -2.72
CA ILE A 305 -32.19 -1.11 -2.60
C ILE A 305 -31.70 -1.20 -1.15
N ILE A 306 -31.36 -0.05 -0.53
CA ILE A 306 -30.90 0.00 0.86
C ILE A 306 -31.96 -0.54 1.82
N ALA A 307 -33.23 -0.17 1.63
CA ALA A 307 -34.34 -0.68 2.45
C ALA A 307 -34.54 -2.20 2.34
N GLY A 308 -34.13 -2.81 1.23
CA GLY A 308 -34.16 -4.26 1.02
C GLY A 308 -33.00 -5.02 1.64
N ILE A 309 -31.94 -4.34 2.10
CA ILE A 309 -30.80 -4.97 2.76
C ILE A 309 -31.15 -5.18 4.24
N SER A 310 -31.35 -6.43 4.65
CA SER A 310 -31.56 -6.78 6.05
C SER A 310 -30.27 -7.31 6.68
N PHE A 311 -29.83 -6.69 7.76
CA PHE A 311 -28.78 -7.24 8.62
C PHE A 311 -29.43 -8.25 9.57
N GLN A 312 -29.13 -9.55 9.42
CA GLN A 312 -29.51 -10.54 10.41
C GLN A 312 -28.48 -10.55 11.53
N GLU A 313 -28.86 -10.09 12.71
CA GLU A 313 -28.11 -10.40 13.93
C GLU A 313 -28.16 -11.92 14.17
N LYS A 314 -26.98 -12.51 14.29
CA LYS A 314 -26.82 -13.92 14.67
C LYS A 314 -26.65 -14.05 16.16
#